data_6ec665c276fcf091a176dd70aa23ddab
#
_entry.id   6ec665c276fcf091a176dd70aa23ddab
#
_cell.length_a   1.000
_cell.length_b   1.000
_cell.length_c   1.000
_cell.angle_alpha   90.00
_cell.angle_beta   90.00
_cell.angle_gamma   90.00
#
_symmetry.space_group_name_H-M   'P 1'
#
loop_
_entity.id
_entity.type
_entity.pdbx_description
1 polymer ?
#
loop_
_entity_poly.entity_id
_entity_poly.type
_entity_poly.pdbx_seq_one_letter_code
_entity_poly.pdbx_strand_id
1 'polypeptide(L)'
;WLLGLWGGGFLYVDREAVDALQPSAVGYRSVETPMADPYEFATGARRFEVGSSNPAPHVALAEAIDAIEEVGVDRIADRIQELAGRLADGVPDERLYSPPNPESGLVTVDVDDPEATVDRLASEGIVVRALPIPDAIRASVHAVNTRAEVDRLLDALESEWT
;
A
#
# COMPACT_ATOMS: atom_id res chain seq x y z
N TRP A 1 0.12 5.24 -2.34
CA TRP A 1 0.55 5.34 -0.96
C TRP A 1 1.63 6.40 -0.73
N LEU A 2 2.71 6.41 -1.49
CA LEU A 2 3.74 7.45 -1.38
C LEU A 2 3.49 8.66 -2.30
N LEU A 3 2.28 8.83 -2.84
CA LEU A 3 1.88 9.94 -3.70
C LEU A 3 2.67 10.06 -5.03
N GLY A 4 3.48 9.07 -5.37
CA GLY A 4 4.28 9.03 -6.59
C GLY A 4 3.48 8.55 -7.83
N LEU A 5 4.10 8.64 -9.01
CA LEU A 5 3.52 8.15 -10.25
C LEU A 5 3.53 6.61 -10.30
N TRP A 6 2.52 6.06 -10.98
CA TRP A 6 2.43 4.64 -11.28
C TRP A 6 3.58 4.17 -12.19
N GLY A 7 3.98 2.90 -12.01
CA GLY A 7 4.98 2.24 -12.87
C GLY A 7 6.42 2.42 -12.43
N GLY A 8 6.67 3.00 -11.27
CA GLY A 8 7.97 3.06 -10.61
C GLY A 8 8.00 2.26 -9.33
N GLY A 9 9.15 1.71 -9.02
CA GLY A 9 9.41 1.01 -7.77
C GLY A 9 10.91 0.83 -7.58
N PHE A 10 11.32 0.40 -6.39
CA PHE A 10 12.70 0.08 -6.09
C PHE A 10 12.81 -1.23 -5.31
N LEU A 11 13.93 -1.90 -5.49
CA LEU A 11 14.33 -3.06 -4.73
C LEU A 11 15.53 -2.67 -3.86
N TYR A 12 15.36 -2.70 -2.55
CA TYR A 12 16.48 -2.64 -1.63
C TYR A 12 17.03 -4.04 -1.39
N VAL A 13 18.33 -4.19 -1.52
CA VAL A 13 19.04 -5.42 -1.16
C VAL A 13 20.19 -5.03 -0.25
N ASP A 14 20.24 -5.67 0.92
CA ASP A 14 21.36 -5.50 1.84
C ASP A 14 22.69 -5.89 1.16
N ARG A 15 23.73 -5.12 1.43
CA ARG A 15 25.05 -5.31 0.81
C ARG A 15 25.64 -6.68 1.07
N GLU A 16 25.42 -7.23 2.26
CA GLU A 16 25.93 -8.54 2.65
C GLU A 16 25.11 -9.69 2.03
N ALA A 17 23.83 -9.42 1.75
CA ALA A 17 22.93 -10.40 1.16
C ALA A 17 23.02 -10.49 -0.37
N VAL A 18 23.52 -9.45 -1.03
CA VAL A 18 23.48 -9.34 -2.51
C VAL A 18 24.22 -10.48 -3.22
N ASP A 19 25.34 -10.97 -2.64
CA ASP A 19 26.14 -12.03 -3.25
C ASP A 19 25.54 -13.43 -3.05
N ALA A 20 24.66 -13.59 -2.07
CA ALA A 20 23.91 -14.82 -1.84
C ALA A 20 22.68 -14.95 -2.75
N LEU A 21 22.25 -13.85 -3.36
CA LEU A 21 21.08 -13.80 -4.23
C LEU A 21 21.47 -13.90 -5.69
N GLN A 22 20.81 -14.80 -6.42
CA GLN A 22 21.01 -14.96 -7.87
C GLN A 22 19.87 -14.29 -8.63
N PRO A 23 20.17 -13.44 -9.64
CA PRO A 23 19.15 -12.91 -10.54
C PRO A 23 18.43 -14.04 -11.29
N SER A 24 17.12 -14.03 -11.33
CA SER A 24 16.32 -14.99 -12.10
C SER A 24 16.27 -14.65 -13.60
N ALA A 25 16.62 -13.44 -13.96
CA ALA A 25 16.67 -12.96 -15.33
C ALA A 25 17.93 -12.13 -15.55
N VAL A 26 18.53 -12.26 -16.71
CA VAL A 26 19.73 -11.52 -17.12
C VAL A 26 19.39 -10.65 -18.33
N GLY A 27 19.81 -9.40 -18.30
CA GLY A 27 19.63 -8.47 -19.39
C GLY A 27 20.75 -7.42 -19.47
N TYR A 28 20.58 -6.46 -20.37
CA TYR A 28 21.61 -5.50 -20.72
C TYR A 28 22.21 -4.73 -19.53
N ARG A 29 21.40 -4.44 -18.49
CA ARG A 29 21.85 -3.66 -17.32
C ARG A 29 22.35 -4.53 -16.15
N SER A 30 22.00 -5.81 -16.15
CA SER A 30 22.36 -6.71 -15.05
C SER A 30 23.80 -7.23 -15.09
N VAL A 31 24.55 -6.91 -16.15
CA VAL A 31 25.92 -7.35 -16.37
C VAL A 31 26.90 -6.18 -16.47
N GLU A 32 28.16 -6.41 -16.12
CA GLU A 32 29.21 -5.38 -16.21
C GLU A 32 29.48 -4.98 -17.66
N THR A 33 29.61 -5.95 -18.53
CA THR A 33 29.86 -5.73 -19.96
C THR A 33 28.81 -6.46 -20.80
N PRO A 34 27.83 -5.74 -21.35
CA PRO A 34 26.89 -6.33 -22.31
C PRO A 34 27.63 -7.01 -23.48
N MET A 35 27.13 -8.15 -23.93
CA MET A 35 27.68 -8.96 -25.01
C MET A 35 28.99 -9.72 -24.68
N ALA A 36 29.50 -9.67 -23.46
CA ALA A 36 30.60 -10.53 -23.04
C ALA A 36 30.15 -12.00 -22.93
N ASP A 37 31.04 -12.92 -23.27
CA ASP A 37 30.85 -14.37 -23.11
C ASP A 37 32.16 -14.99 -22.61
N PRO A 38 32.24 -15.50 -21.38
CA PRO A 38 31.20 -15.43 -20.35
C PRO A 38 30.93 -13.99 -19.84
N TYR A 39 29.72 -13.73 -19.38
CA TYR A 39 29.38 -12.47 -18.73
C TYR A 39 29.59 -12.52 -17.22
N GLU A 40 29.81 -11.36 -16.63
CA GLU A 40 29.86 -11.16 -15.19
C GLU A 40 28.68 -10.28 -14.76
N PHE A 41 28.04 -10.62 -13.63
CA PHE A 41 26.96 -9.79 -13.09
C PHE A 41 27.48 -8.43 -12.63
N ALA A 42 26.66 -7.43 -12.81
CA ALA A 42 26.91 -6.09 -12.28
C ALA A 42 27.03 -6.11 -10.75
N THR A 43 27.85 -5.22 -10.24
CA THR A 43 28.10 -5.09 -8.81
C THR A 43 26.87 -4.58 -8.05
N GLY A 44 26.61 -5.12 -6.88
CA GLY A 44 25.52 -4.69 -6.00
C GLY A 44 24.13 -5.02 -6.55
N ALA A 45 23.11 -4.28 -6.13
CA ALA A 45 21.73 -4.51 -6.52
C ALA A 45 21.43 -4.25 -8.01
N ARG A 46 22.35 -3.58 -8.74
CA ARG A 46 22.25 -3.37 -10.18
C ARG A 46 22.12 -4.68 -10.97
N ARG A 47 22.64 -5.80 -10.46
CA ARG A 47 22.51 -7.13 -11.08
C ARG A 47 21.05 -7.58 -11.28
N PHE A 48 20.10 -6.98 -10.55
CA PHE A 48 18.67 -7.26 -10.67
C PHE A 48 17.94 -6.37 -11.67
N GLU A 49 18.61 -5.37 -12.27
CA GLU A 49 18.07 -4.53 -13.33
C GLU A 49 18.22 -5.22 -14.68
N VAL A 50 17.10 -5.65 -15.29
CA VAL A 50 17.16 -6.40 -16.56
C VAL A 50 17.37 -5.47 -17.76
N GLY A 51 16.73 -4.29 -17.78
CA GLY A 51 16.77 -3.40 -18.91
C GLY A 51 16.53 -1.94 -18.55
N SER A 52 16.21 -1.13 -19.55
CA SER A 52 15.92 0.29 -19.34
C SER A 52 14.58 0.48 -18.65
N SER A 53 14.55 1.40 -17.67
CA SER A 53 13.34 1.82 -16.98
C SER A 53 12.96 3.25 -17.38
N ASN A 54 11.69 3.59 -17.24
CA ASN A 54 11.22 4.96 -17.35
C ASN A 54 11.70 5.76 -16.12
N PRO A 55 12.45 6.87 -16.28
CA PRO A 55 12.94 7.64 -15.13
C PRO A 55 11.87 8.50 -14.44
N ALA A 56 10.78 8.84 -15.13
CA ALA A 56 9.77 9.77 -14.62
C ALA A 56 9.13 9.32 -13.28
N PRO A 57 8.74 8.05 -13.08
CA PRO A 57 8.25 7.60 -11.78
C PRO A 57 9.28 7.71 -10.65
N HIS A 58 10.58 7.55 -10.95
CA HIS A 58 11.63 7.66 -9.93
C HIS A 58 11.86 9.11 -9.50
N VAL A 59 11.77 10.06 -10.43
CA VAL A 59 11.81 11.50 -10.10
C VAL A 59 10.60 11.88 -9.26
N ALA A 60 9.40 11.47 -9.66
CA ALA A 60 8.19 11.73 -8.89
C ALA A 60 8.21 11.07 -7.49
N LEU A 61 8.87 9.90 -7.35
CA LEU A 61 9.05 9.25 -6.06
C LEU A 61 9.99 10.04 -5.14
N ALA A 62 11.07 10.62 -5.68
CA ALA A 62 11.97 11.48 -4.91
C ALA A 62 11.22 12.69 -4.33
N GLU A 63 10.46 13.41 -5.15
CA GLU A 63 9.62 14.54 -4.72
C GLU A 63 8.56 14.12 -3.68
N ALA A 64 7.99 12.93 -3.84
CA ALA A 64 7.03 12.40 -2.87
C ALA A 64 7.68 12.06 -1.53
N ILE A 65 8.91 11.54 -1.53
CA ILE A 65 9.69 11.27 -0.32
C ILE A 65 10.00 12.59 0.40
N ASP A 66 10.48 13.61 -0.31
CA ASP A 66 10.77 14.92 0.26
C ASP A 66 9.52 15.52 0.94
N ALA A 67 8.36 15.43 0.29
CA ALA A 67 7.10 15.89 0.87
C ALA A 67 6.69 15.10 2.14
N ILE A 68 6.93 13.79 2.17
CA ILE A 68 6.66 12.94 3.34
C ILE A 68 7.63 13.26 4.47
N GLU A 69 8.90 13.50 4.18
CA GLU A 69 9.90 13.90 5.17
C GLU A 69 9.59 15.28 5.77
N GLU A 70 9.10 16.23 4.97
CA GLU A 70 8.67 17.56 5.45
C GLU A 70 7.50 17.45 6.43
N VAL A 71 6.52 16.59 6.16
CA VAL A 71 5.39 16.33 7.08
C VAL A 71 5.84 15.57 8.31
N GLY A 72 6.72 14.60 8.14
CA GLY A 72 7.21 13.65 9.15
C GLY A 72 6.43 12.32 9.15
N VAL A 73 7.16 11.22 9.01
CA VAL A 73 6.59 9.86 8.95
C VAL A 73 5.78 9.53 10.20
N ASP A 74 6.28 9.89 11.38
CA ASP A 74 5.60 9.63 12.66
C ASP A 74 4.25 10.35 12.74
N ARG A 75 4.18 11.61 12.30
CA ARG A 75 2.93 12.38 12.27
C ARG A 75 1.91 11.78 11.30
N ILE A 76 2.39 11.25 10.16
CA ILE A 76 1.55 10.54 9.20
C ILE A 76 1.03 9.24 9.81
N ALA A 77 1.88 8.48 10.48
CA ALA A 77 1.52 7.23 11.15
C ALA A 77 0.49 7.49 12.27
N ASP A 78 0.74 8.44 13.15
CA ASP A 78 -0.18 8.83 14.24
C ASP A 78 -1.56 9.21 13.69
N ARG A 79 -1.58 9.99 12.59
CA ARG A 79 -2.82 10.39 11.95
C ARG A 79 -3.59 9.22 11.34
N ILE A 80 -2.90 8.28 10.72
CA ILE A 80 -3.51 7.06 10.16
C ILE A 80 -4.08 6.21 11.30
N GLN A 81 -3.33 6.01 12.37
CA GLN A 81 -3.77 5.22 13.53
C GLN A 81 -4.98 5.85 14.23
N GLU A 82 -5.00 7.18 14.38
CA GLU A 82 -6.14 7.90 14.94
C GLU A 82 -7.43 7.64 14.12
N LEU A 83 -7.34 7.77 12.80
CA LEU A 83 -8.50 7.60 11.93
C LEU A 83 -8.93 6.12 11.79
N ALA A 84 -7.97 5.21 11.71
CA ALA A 84 -8.24 3.78 11.66
C ALA A 84 -8.82 3.27 13.00
N GLY A 85 -8.30 3.76 14.13
CA GLY A 85 -8.86 3.49 15.45
C GLY A 85 -10.31 3.99 15.56
N ARG A 86 -10.58 5.22 15.11
CA ARG A 86 -11.95 5.76 15.08
C ARG A 86 -12.91 4.88 14.26
N LEU A 87 -12.44 4.35 13.12
CA LEU A 87 -13.25 3.43 12.31
C LEU A 87 -13.49 2.12 13.05
N ALA A 88 -12.44 1.52 13.64
CA ALA A 88 -12.55 0.28 14.39
C ALA A 88 -13.48 0.42 15.61
N ASP A 89 -13.38 1.52 16.36
CA ASP A 89 -14.22 1.81 17.53
C ASP A 89 -15.72 1.98 17.16
N GLY A 90 -16.02 2.36 15.94
CA GLY A 90 -17.39 2.53 15.44
C GLY A 90 -18.02 1.27 14.85
N VAL A 91 -17.25 0.19 14.68
CA VAL A 91 -17.73 -1.11 14.19
C VAL A 91 -18.04 -2.02 15.39
N PRO A 92 -19.17 -2.77 15.41
CA PRO A 92 -19.40 -3.78 16.44
C PRO A 92 -18.26 -4.80 16.53
N ASP A 93 -17.85 -5.16 17.76
CA ASP A 93 -16.72 -6.05 18.00
C ASP A 93 -16.81 -7.37 17.21
N GLU A 94 -18.02 -7.94 17.11
CA GLU A 94 -18.29 -9.18 16.38
C GLU A 94 -18.17 -9.07 14.86
N ARG A 95 -18.18 -7.84 14.32
CA ARG A 95 -18.05 -7.52 12.90
C ARG A 95 -16.65 -7.03 12.52
N LEU A 96 -15.77 -6.82 13.49
CA LEU A 96 -14.43 -6.32 13.26
C LEU A 96 -13.42 -7.46 13.10
N TYR A 97 -12.91 -7.67 11.88
CA TYR A 97 -11.79 -8.62 11.64
C TYR A 97 -10.42 -8.04 11.98
N SER A 98 -10.26 -6.73 11.88
CA SER A 98 -9.02 -6.07 12.26
C SER A 98 -8.85 -6.01 13.77
N PRO A 99 -7.60 -5.88 14.29
CA PRO A 99 -7.39 -5.60 15.70
C PRO A 99 -8.14 -4.33 16.15
N PRO A 100 -8.66 -4.27 17.39
CA PRO A 100 -9.34 -3.08 17.92
C PRO A 100 -8.45 -1.83 17.95
N ASN A 101 -7.12 -2.02 18.06
CA ASN A 101 -6.13 -0.94 17.93
C ASN A 101 -5.28 -1.20 16.68
N PRO A 102 -5.74 -0.76 15.50
CA PRO A 102 -5.02 -1.05 14.26
C PRO A 102 -3.69 -0.28 14.20
N GLU A 103 -2.61 -1.00 13.88
CA GLU A 103 -1.28 -0.40 13.66
C GLU A 103 -1.10 0.11 12.22
N SER A 104 -2.10 -0.10 11.37
CA SER A 104 -2.11 0.34 9.97
C SER A 104 -3.44 1.00 9.61
N GLY A 105 -3.49 1.65 8.45
CA GLY A 105 -4.73 2.23 7.92
C GLY A 105 -5.72 1.23 7.33
N LEU A 106 -5.46 -0.07 7.42
CA LEU A 106 -6.32 -1.11 6.83
C LEU A 106 -7.28 -1.64 7.91
N VAL A 107 -8.58 -1.40 7.73
CA VAL A 107 -9.63 -1.90 8.62
C VAL A 107 -10.55 -2.80 7.82
N THR A 108 -10.65 -4.07 8.26
CA THR A 108 -11.48 -5.10 7.63
C THR A 108 -12.71 -5.35 8.49
N VAL A 109 -13.87 -5.29 7.85
CA VAL A 109 -15.18 -5.34 8.49
C VAL A 109 -16.01 -6.45 7.86
N ASP A 110 -16.62 -7.28 8.69
CA ASP A 110 -17.58 -8.29 8.27
C ASP A 110 -18.91 -7.64 7.87
N VAL A 111 -19.43 -8.03 6.71
CA VAL A 111 -20.73 -7.62 6.20
C VAL A 111 -21.40 -8.81 5.52
N ASP A 112 -22.74 -8.79 5.42
CA ASP A 112 -23.49 -9.95 4.94
C ASP A 112 -23.25 -10.25 3.44
N ASP A 113 -23.05 -9.22 2.61
CA ASP A 113 -22.75 -9.33 1.18
C ASP A 113 -21.70 -8.27 0.80
N PRO A 114 -20.40 -8.61 0.80
CA PRO A 114 -19.32 -7.66 0.53
C PRO A 114 -19.40 -6.98 -0.84
N GLU A 115 -19.78 -7.70 -1.89
CA GLU A 115 -19.85 -7.12 -3.24
C GLU A 115 -21.03 -6.14 -3.34
N ALA A 116 -22.22 -6.51 -2.85
CA ALA A 116 -23.38 -5.61 -2.82
C ALA A 116 -23.13 -4.39 -1.96
N THR A 117 -22.46 -4.54 -0.80
CA THR A 117 -22.09 -3.44 0.09
C THR A 117 -21.11 -2.48 -0.60
N VAL A 118 -20.09 -2.99 -1.30
CA VAL A 118 -19.15 -2.15 -2.07
C VAL A 118 -19.86 -1.37 -3.16
N ASP A 119 -20.76 -2.00 -3.92
CA ASP A 119 -21.53 -1.34 -4.99
C ASP A 119 -22.44 -0.25 -4.42
N ARG A 120 -23.12 -0.51 -3.32
CA ARG A 120 -23.96 0.48 -2.62
C ARG A 120 -23.13 1.68 -2.14
N LEU A 121 -22.05 1.44 -1.43
CA LEU A 121 -21.14 2.48 -0.94
C LEU A 121 -20.54 3.30 -2.08
N ALA A 122 -20.16 2.65 -3.18
CA ALA A 122 -19.64 3.33 -4.37
C ALA A 122 -20.70 4.27 -4.99
N SER A 123 -21.98 3.88 -4.99
CA SER A 123 -23.08 4.74 -5.48
C SER A 123 -23.25 6.02 -4.64
N GLU A 124 -22.81 5.97 -3.38
CA GLU A 124 -22.80 7.10 -2.43
C GLU A 124 -21.45 7.87 -2.46
N GLY A 125 -20.50 7.47 -3.33
CA GLY A 125 -19.18 8.09 -3.44
C GLY A 125 -18.21 7.66 -2.33
N ILE A 126 -18.45 6.52 -1.69
CA ILE A 126 -17.55 5.91 -0.70
C ILE A 126 -16.90 4.68 -1.36
N VAL A 127 -15.56 4.69 -1.46
CA VAL A 127 -14.81 3.62 -2.14
C VAL A 127 -14.11 2.74 -1.10
N VAL A 128 -14.54 1.50 -1.01
CA VAL A 128 -13.92 0.42 -0.22
C VAL A 128 -13.69 -0.79 -1.12
N ARG A 129 -13.13 -1.85 -0.59
CA ARG A 129 -12.81 -3.05 -1.37
C ARG A 129 -13.44 -4.30 -0.76
N ALA A 130 -14.10 -5.12 -1.58
CA ALA A 130 -14.46 -6.48 -1.23
C ALA A 130 -13.21 -7.37 -1.22
N LEU A 131 -13.11 -8.25 -0.23
CA LEU A 131 -12.03 -9.22 -0.08
C LEU A 131 -12.61 -10.63 -0.28
N PRO A 132 -11.90 -11.52 -1.01
CA PRO A 132 -12.36 -12.91 -1.16
C PRO A 132 -12.06 -13.77 0.07
N ILE A 133 -11.08 -13.39 0.89
CA ILE A 133 -10.67 -14.10 2.11
C ILE A 133 -10.07 -13.09 3.10
N PRO A 134 -10.68 -12.90 4.29
CA PRO A 134 -12.06 -13.35 4.61
C PRO A 134 -13.05 -12.69 3.66
N ASP A 135 -14.24 -13.29 3.52
CA ASP A 135 -15.34 -12.67 2.78
C ASP A 135 -15.86 -11.46 3.58
N ALA A 136 -15.39 -10.28 3.19
CA ALA A 136 -15.51 -9.06 4.00
C ALA A 136 -15.25 -7.82 3.14
N ILE A 137 -15.48 -6.63 3.69
CA ILE A 137 -14.99 -5.38 3.09
C ILE A 137 -13.76 -4.86 3.82
N ARG A 138 -12.91 -4.12 3.10
CA ARG A 138 -11.74 -3.45 3.66
C ARG A 138 -11.75 -1.97 3.31
N ALA A 139 -11.78 -1.12 4.33
CA ALA A 139 -11.45 0.28 4.21
C ALA A 139 -9.92 0.49 4.27
N SER A 140 -9.43 1.46 3.50
CA SER A 140 -8.02 1.85 3.50
C SER A 140 -7.93 3.33 3.89
N VAL A 141 -7.66 3.58 5.15
CA VAL A 141 -7.56 4.93 5.72
C VAL A 141 -6.14 5.45 5.53
N HIS A 142 -6.01 6.69 5.11
CA HIS A 142 -4.73 7.37 4.96
C HIS A 142 -4.74 8.74 5.68
N ALA A 143 -3.56 9.33 5.89
CA ALA A 143 -3.41 10.63 6.57
C ALA A 143 -4.17 11.78 5.88
N VAL A 144 -4.47 11.66 4.59
CA VAL A 144 -5.26 12.64 3.83
C VAL A 144 -6.76 12.57 4.09
N ASN A 145 -7.25 11.49 4.71
CA ASN A 145 -8.65 11.38 5.05
C ASN A 145 -9.01 12.28 6.24
N THR A 146 -10.28 12.62 6.31
CA THR A 146 -10.87 13.41 7.40
C THR A 146 -11.66 12.52 8.36
N ARG A 147 -11.87 12.98 9.59
CA ARG A 147 -12.78 12.31 10.53
C ARG A 147 -14.20 12.19 9.97
N ALA A 148 -14.67 13.25 9.28
CA ALA A 148 -16.01 13.25 8.69
C ALA A 148 -16.18 12.20 7.59
N GLU A 149 -15.13 11.85 6.83
CA GLU A 149 -15.18 10.76 5.87
C GLU A 149 -15.26 9.39 6.55
N VAL A 150 -14.56 9.22 7.66
CA VAL A 150 -14.67 8.00 8.50
C VAL A 150 -16.07 7.87 9.09
N ASP A 151 -16.62 8.96 9.66
CA ASP A 151 -17.96 8.98 10.22
C ASP A 151 -19.02 8.67 9.15
N ARG A 152 -18.87 9.24 7.96
CA ARG A 152 -19.75 8.96 6.82
C ARG A 152 -19.72 7.49 6.40
N LEU A 153 -18.58 6.83 6.45
CA LEU A 153 -18.49 5.39 6.20
C LEU A 153 -19.22 4.60 7.29
N LEU A 154 -19.00 4.95 8.57
CA LEU A 154 -19.70 4.31 9.69
C LEU A 154 -21.22 4.46 9.57
N ASP A 155 -21.72 5.67 9.32
CA ASP A 155 -23.16 5.94 9.12
C ASP A 155 -23.72 5.08 7.96
N ALA A 156 -22.97 4.95 6.85
CA ALA A 156 -23.39 4.16 5.71
C ALA A 156 -23.36 2.63 5.99
N LEU A 157 -22.60 2.17 6.97
CA LEU A 157 -22.52 0.78 7.38
C LEU A 157 -23.52 0.41 8.48
N GLU A 158 -24.21 1.37 9.12
CA GLU A 158 -25.17 1.07 10.20
C GLU A 158 -26.24 0.05 9.81
N SER A 159 -26.65 0.02 8.54
CA SER A 159 -27.63 -0.96 8.03
C SER A 159 -27.12 -2.39 7.95
N GLU A 160 -25.81 -2.62 8.02
CA GLU A 160 -25.21 -3.94 7.95
C GLU A 160 -25.31 -4.69 9.30
N TRP A 161 -25.57 -3.99 10.40
CA TRP A 161 -25.68 -4.58 11.74
C TRP A 161 -26.97 -4.28 12.49
N THR A 162 -27.98 -3.72 11.79
CA THR A 162 -29.35 -3.56 12.31
C THR A 162 -30.31 -4.55 11.66
#